data_8afcb47751d2f56ecfde2a1581c8718d
#
_entry.id   8afcb47751d2f56ecfde2a1581c8718d
#
_cell.length_a   1.000
_cell.length_b   1.000
_cell.length_c   1.000
_cell.angle_alpha   90.00
_cell.angle_beta   90.00
_cell.angle_gamma   90.00
#
_symmetry.space_group_name_H-M   'P 1'
#
loop_
_entity.id
_entity.type
_entity.pdbx_description
1 polymer ?
#
loop_
_entity_poly.entity_id
_entity_poly.type
_entity_poly.pdbx_seq_one_letter_code
_entity_poly.pdbx_strand_id
1 'polypeptide(L)'
;MVESATPADRRALGEAIRKTVPRTSHAAWSPPGDRADPVALLTEQDTDRLQWLVPIRHSRMAESAFTFYRGAAKIMATDLAGTPSTGLSAQICGDAHLSNFGSFASPEREQIFDINDFDETLPGPWEWDLKRLATSFVLAGRDNNVGDNDIREMTASAVVGYQQAMARFTTMTTLDAWYAHLTLQQITDAMPKKKDRAAVEKSAAKSRSKGSLRALGKLAEKVDGTFRIKSQPPLLVPLRDLPSEGNPDELGRVAERSFAQYKGTLDDNRRVLIDKYRIVDIAVKVVGVGSVGTRCFIALLEGNDDTDPLFLQVKEATASVLETGLPRSAYSHHGQRVVEGQRLMQAASDIFLGWSAGDQGRTFYWRQLYDMKGSVDVSKMSARRLKVYATLCGWTLAHAHARSGDPFAISGYLG
;
A
#
# COMPACT_ATOMS: atom_id res chain seq x y z
N MET A 1 -24.95 -4.85 30.35
CA MET A 1 -24.14 -5.49 29.29
C MET A 1 -25.00 -5.51 28.04
N VAL A 2 -24.59 -4.83 26.99
CA VAL A 2 -25.27 -4.98 25.68
C VAL A 2 -24.95 -6.42 25.24
N GLU A 3 -25.97 -7.24 25.02
CA GLU A 3 -25.80 -8.59 24.48
C GLU A 3 -25.06 -8.47 23.16
N SER A 4 -23.86 -9.03 23.07
CA SER A 4 -23.09 -8.98 21.82
C SER A 4 -23.79 -9.88 20.82
N ALA A 5 -24.14 -9.34 19.64
CA ALA A 5 -24.75 -10.08 18.55
C ALA A 5 -23.97 -11.37 18.23
N THR A 6 -24.67 -12.49 18.13
CA THR A 6 -24.06 -13.79 17.83
C THR A 6 -23.50 -13.82 16.41
N PRO A 7 -22.59 -14.75 16.08
CA PRO A 7 -22.14 -14.96 14.70
C PRO A 7 -23.31 -15.16 13.71
N ALA A 8 -24.38 -15.85 14.13
CA ALA A 8 -25.58 -16.06 13.33
C ALA A 8 -26.32 -14.74 13.06
N ASP A 9 -26.51 -13.90 14.10
CA ASP A 9 -27.17 -12.60 13.95
C ASP A 9 -26.39 -11.67 13.02
N ARG A 10 -25.08 -11.62 13.15
CA ARG A 10 -24.20 -10.82 12.27
C ARG A 10 -24.27 -11.29 10.81
N ARG A 11 -24.32 -12.61 10.58
CA ARG A 11 -24.51 -13.18 9.24
C ARG A 11 -25.89 -12.81 8.68
N ALA A 12 -26.95 -12.96 9.49
CA ALA A 12 -28.32 -12.58 9.11
C ALA A 12 -28.44 -11.09 8.77
N LEU A 13 -27.71 -10.22 9.47
CA LEU A 13 -27.58 -8.80 9.12
C LEU A 13 -27.07 -8.61 7.69
N GLY A 14 -25.97 -9.27 7.33
CA GLY A 14 -25.43 -9.21 5.97
C GLY A 14 -26.41 -9.70 4.91
N GLU A 15 -27.13 -10.79 5.19
CA GLU A 15 -28.19 -11.33 4.32
C GLU A 15 -29.38 -10.35 4.17
N ALA A 16 -29.74 -9.65 5.24
CA ALA A 16 -30.78 -8.63 5.21
C ALA A 16 -30.36 -7.41 4.37
N ILE A 17 -29.12 -6.93 4.55
CA ILE A 17 -28.56 -5.83 3.73
C ILE A 17 -28.59 -6.18 2.24
N ARG A 18 -28.32 -7.43 1.86
CA ARG A 18 -28.39 -7.88 0.47
C ARG A 18 -29.76 -7.73 -0.17
N LYS A 19 -30.84 -7.72 0.62
CA LYS A 19 -32.20 -7.50 0.12
C LYS A 19 -32.45 -6.03 -0.24
N THR A 20 -31.86 -5.11 0.51
CA THR A 20 -31.99 -3.66 0.31
C THR A 20 -30.96 -3.09 -0.62
N VAL A 21 -29.74 -3.65 -0.60
CA VAL A 21 -28.63 -3.32 -1.49
C VAL A 21 -28.21 -4.60 -2.24
N PRO A 22 -28.90 -4.97 -3.33
CA PRO A 22 -28.55 -6.17 -4.09
C PRO A 22 -27.13 -6.10 -4.64
N ARG A 23 -26.41 -7.22 -4.67
CA ARG A 23 -25.05 -7.28 -5.24
C ARG A 23 -24.94 -6.71 -6.65
N THR A 24 -25.98 -6.86 -7.47
CA THR A 24 -26.08 -6.31 -8.82
C THR A 24 -26.09 -4.78 -8.86
N SER A 25 -26.52 -4.11 -7.78
CA SER A 25 -26.51 -2.64 -7.72
C SER A 25 -25.11 -2.05 -7.76
N HIS A 26 -24.08 -2.82 -7.36
CA HIS A 26 -22.70 -2.37 -7.45
C HIS A 26 -22.12 -2.33 -8.88
N ALA A 27 -22.80 -2.94 -9.84
CA ALA A 27 -22.40 -2.92 -11.25
C ALA A 27 -22.94 -1.71 -12.02
N ALA A 28 -24.00 -1.08 -11.51
CA ALA A 28 -24.63 0.06 -12.14
C ALA A 28 -23.87 1.35 -11.75
N TRP A 29 -23.10 1.90 -12.66
CA TRP A 29 -22.50 3.21 -12.50
C TRP A 29 -22.65 4.01 -13.81
N SER A 30 -23.08 5.24 -13.68
CA SER A 30 -23.03 6.25 -14.75
C SER A 30 -22.55 7.56 -14.14
N PRO A 31 -21.74 8.36 -14.86
CA PRO A 31 -21.29 9.63 -14.35
C PRO A 31 -22.51 10.53 -14.09
N PRO A 32 -22.67 11.07 -12.87
CA PRO A 32 -23.71 12.05 -12.60
C PRO A 32 -23.45 13.34 -13.38
N GLY A 33 -24.52 14.13 -13.66
CA GLY A 33 -24.40 15.34 -14.47
C GLY A 33 -23.52 16.43 -13.84
N ASP A 34 -23.34 16.39 -12.54
CA ASP A 34 -22.50 17.29 -11.74
C ASP A 34 -21.14 16.64 -11.34
N ARG A 35 -20.75 15.54 -12.01
CA ARG A 35 -19.48 14.88 -11.76
C ARG A 35 -18.32 15.86 -11.88
N ALA A 36 -17.49 15.92 -10.82
CA ALA A 36 -16.28 16.72 -10.85
C ALA A 36 -15.37 16.32 -12.03
N ASP A 37 -14.81 17.33 -12.72
CA ASP A 37 -13.87 17.08 -13.80
C ASP A 37 -12.63 16.33 -13.30
N PRO A 38 -12.33 15.12 -13.83
CA PRO A 38 -11.17 14.33 -13.42
C PRO A 38 -9.85 15.08 -13.57
N VAL A 39 -9.70 15.93 -14.57
CA VAL A 39 -8.47 16.73 -14.77
C VAL A 39 -8.34 17.79 -13.69
N ALA A 40 -9.44 18.47 -13.35
CA ALA A 40 -9.45 19.45 -12.25
C ALA A 40 -9.05 18.80 -10.91
N LEU A 41 -9.56 17.59 -10.59
CA LEU A 41 -9.20 16.85 -9.39
C LEU A 41 -7.69 16.49 -9.34
N LEU A 42 -7.09 16.15 -10.48
CA LEU A 42 -5.65 15.89 -10.57
C LEU A 42 -4.83 17.17 -10.42
N THR A 43 -5.25 18.26 -11.06
CA THR A 43 -4.60 19.56 -10.98
C THR A 43 -4.62 20.11 -9.55
N GLU A 44 -5.75 19.95 -8.84
CA GLU A 44 -5.84 20.30 -7.42
C GLU A 44 -4.82 19.53 -6.57
N GLN A 45 -4.66 18.21 -6.81
CA GLN A 45 -3.64 17.41 -6.11
C GLN A 45 -2.20 17.85 -6.43
N ASP A 46 -1.96 18.47 -7.57
CA ASP A 46 -0.62 18.89 -7.97
C ASP A 46 -0.16 20.18 -7.28
N THR A 47 -1.06 20.96 -6.71
CA THR A 47 -0.73 22.23 -6.03
C THR A 47 0.24 22.07 -4.86
N ASP A 48 0.11 21.00 -4.08
CA ASP A 48 0.97 20.69 -2.92
C ASP A 48 2.20 19.86 -3.25
N ARG A 49 2.34 19.44 -4.51
CA ARG A 49 3.47 18.61 -4.96
C ARG A 49 4.71 19.45 -5.25
N LEU A 50 5.86 18.80 -5.24
CA LEU A 50 7.09 19.37 -5.76
C LEU A 50 6.91 19.65 -7.26
N GLN A 51 6.82 20.91 -7.65
CA GLN A 51 6.39 21.33 -8.99
C GLN A 51 7.29 20.78 -10.10
N TRP A 52 8.58 20.64 -9.86
CA TRP A 52 9.53 20.05 -10.83
C TRP A 52 9.30 18.55 -11.07
N LEU A 53 8.52 17.86 -10.23
CA LEU A 53 8.14 16.46 -10.40
C LEU A 53 6.76 16.25 -11.03
N VAL A 54 5.91 17.26 -11.09
CA VAL A 54 4.57 17.17 -11.67
C VAL A 54 4.60 16.69 -13.14
N PRO A 55 5.49 17.19 -14.03
CA PRO A 55 5.59 16.67 -15.39
C PRO A 55 5.93 15.19 -15.45
N ILE A 56 6.77 14.69 -14.52
CA ILE A 56 7.14 13.27 -14.45
C ILE A 56 5.93 12.43 -14.01
N ARG A 57 5.12 12.93 -13.05
CA ARG A 57 3.87 12.29 -12.64
C ARG A 57 2.94 12.12 -13.83
N HIS A 58 2.66 13.19 -14.55
CA HIS A 58 1.77 13.17 -15.71
C HIS A 58 2.30 12.26 -16.82
N SER A 59 3.60 12.32 -17.12
CA SER A 59 4.21 11.41 -18.10
C SER A 59 3.99 9.94 -17.73
N ARG A 60 4.24 9.56 -16.47
CA ARG A 60 4.03 8.18 -16.00
C ARG A 60 2.55 7.78 -16.02
N MET A 61 1.64 8.69 -15.68
CA MET A 61 0.20 8.43 -15.74
C MET A 61 -0.29 8.25 -17.18
N ALA A 62 0.29 8.96 -18.14
CA ALA A 62 -0.11 8.92 -19.53
C ALA A 62 0.40 7.68 -20.30
N GLU A 63 1.24 6.83 -19.69
CA GLU A 63 1.79 5.64 -20.37
C GLU A 63 0.71 4.61 -20.75
N SER A 64 -0.32 4.42 -19.91
CA SER A 64 -1.43 3.50 -20.17
C SER A 64 -2.64 3.78 -19.27
N ALA A 65 -3.79 3.16 -19.58
CA ALA A 65 -4.97 3.25 -18.74
C ALA A 65 -4.73 2.73 -17.32
N PHE A 66 -3.96 1.66 -17.16
CA PHE A 66 -3.61 1.11 -15.85
C PHE A 66 -2.66 2.03 -15.08
N THR A 67 -1.65 2.62 -15.72
CA THR A 67 -0.76 3.57 -15.05
C THR A 67 -1.48 4.85 -14.67
N PHE A 68 -2.43 5.34 -15.49
CA PHE A 68 -3.31 6.43 -15.11
C PHE A 68 -4.13 6.10 -13.86
N TYR A 69 -4.74 4.91 -13.84
CA TYR A 69 -5.54 4.44 -12.71
C TYR A 69 -4.78 4.42 -11.38
N ARG A 70 -3.50 4.05 -11.40
CA ARG A 70 -2.62 4.07 -10.23
C ARG A 70 -2.38 5.47 -9.65
N GLY A 71 -2.57 6.53 -10.43
CA GLY A 71 -2.47 7.92 -9.97
C GLY A 71 -3.83 8.57 -9.66
N ALA A 72 -4.94 7.83 -9.86
CA ALA A 72 -6.31 8.37 -9.90
C ALA A 72 -7.17 7.93 -8.70
N ALA A 73 -6.57 7.70 -7.53
CA ALA A 73 -7.31 7.27 -6.33
C ALA A 73 -8.38 8.30 -5.92
N LYS A 74 -8.08 9.62 -5.98
CA LYS A 74 -9.02 10.70 -5.67
C LYS A 74 -10.23 10.69 -6.61
N ILE A 75 -10.02 10.50 -7.92
CA ILE A 75 -11.11 10.44 -8.91
C ILE A 75 -12.06 9.29 -8.55
N MET A 76 -11.51 8.10 -8.28
CA MET A 76 -12.34 6.96 -7.94
C MET A 76 -13.05 7.12 -6.59
N ALA A 77 -12.41 7.70 -5.58
CA ALA A 77 -13.04 7.98 -4.30
C ALA A 77 -14.25 8.92 -4.46
N THR A 78 -14.09 9.98 -5.28
CA THR A 78 -15.17 10.90 -5.61
C THR A 78 -16.32 10.19 -6.34
N ASP A 79 -16.00 9.34 -7.33
CA ASP A 79 -17.02 8.57 -8.07
C ASP A 79 -17.72 7.53 -7.18
N LEU A 80 -17.02 6.91 -6.24
CA LEU A 80 -17.59 5.88 -5.35
C LEU A 80 -18.51 6.47 -4.27
N ALA A 81 -18.30 7.73 -3.87
CA ALA A 81 -19.11 8.39 -2.84
C ALA A 81 -20.62 8.40 -3.17
N GLY A 82 -20.97 8.45 -4.45
CA GLY A 82 -22.35 8.39 -4.95
C GLY A 82 -22.88 6.99 -5.27
N THR A 83 -22.09 5.93 -5.02
CA THR A 83 -22.50 4.56 -5.37
C THR A 83 -23.21 3.84 -4.21
N PRO A 84 -24.04 2.82 -4.49
CA PRO A 84 -24.63 2.01 -3.43
C PRO A 84 -23.57 1.44 -2.48
N SER A 85 -23.84 1.51 -1.17
CA SER A 85 -22.99 1.00 -0.11
C SER A 85 -23.78 0.10 0.82
N THR A 86 -23.12 -0.96 1.31
CA THR A 86 -23.68 -1.89 2.28
C THR A 86 -23.81 -1.29 3.69
N GLY A 87 -23.11 -0.17 3.96
CA GLY A 87 -22.97 0.38 5.31
C GLY A 87 -22.06 -0.45 6.24
N LEU A 88 -21.52 -1.58 5.77
CA LEU A 88 -20.53 -2.36 6.51
C LEU A 88 -19.14 -1.71 6.32
N SER A 89 -18.52 -1.34 7.44
CA SER A 89 -17.22 -0.66 7.44
C SER A 89 -16.10 -1.60 7.84
N ALA A 90 -14.92 -1.37 7.25
CA ALA A 90 -13.65 -1.95 7.67
C ALA A 90 -12.56 -0.87 7.56
N GLN A 91 -11.37 -1.11 8.10
CA GLN A 91 -10.22 -0.33 7.68
C GLN A 91 -9.91 -0.73 6.24
N ILE A 92 -9.92 0.24 5.32
CA ILE A 92 -9.59 0.02 3.91
C ILE A 92 -8.25 0.65 3.58
N CYS A 93 -7.51 0.12 2.60
CA CYS A 93 -6.24 0.72 2.18
C CYS A 93 -6.44 1.91 1.25
N GLY A 94 -7.62 2.03 0.62
CA GLY A 94 -8.06 3.18 -0.16
C GLY A 94 -7.49 3.25 -1.57
N ASP A 95 -6.39 2.54 -1.85
CA ASP A 95 -5.78 2.42 -3.17
C ASP A 95 -5.44 0.96 -3.50
N ALA A 96 -6.41 0.04 -3.35
CA ALA A 96 -6.25 -1.40 -3.50
C ALA A 96 -6.01 -1.87 -4.94
N HIS A 97 -5.27 -1.13 -5.77
CA HIS A 97 -4.94 -1.64 -7.10
C HIS A 97 -3.92 -2.77 -7.05
N LEU A 98 -3.96 -3.69 -8.02
CA LEU A 98 -3.19 -4.93 -8.03
C LEU A 98 -1.66 -4.76 -7.86
N SER A 99 -1.05 -3.62 -8.17
CA SER A 99 0.39 -3.39 -7.95
C SER A 99 0.73 -3.00 -6.50
N ASN A 100 -0.27 -2.77 -5.64
CA ASN A 100 -0.09 -2.50 -4.22
C ASN A 100 -0.08 -3.78 -3.37
N PHE A 101 -0.02 -4.95 -4.01
CA PHE A 101 0.18 -6.24 -3.38
C PHE A 101 1.58 -6.77 -3.73
N GLY A 102 2.23 -7.43 -2.78
CA GLY A 102 3.57 -7.98 -3.02
C GLY A 102 4.14 -8.68 -1.80
N SER A 103 5.38 -9.15 -1.93
CA SER A 103 6.06 -9.82 -0.83
C SER A 103 7.05 -8.92 -0.12
N PHE A 104 7.23 -9.17 1.18
CA PHE A 104 8.25 -8.56 2.03
C PHE A 104 8.58 -9.50 3.19
N ALA A 105 9.59 -9.17 4.00
CA ALA A 105 9.93 -9.96 5.17
C ALA A 105 9.04 -9.61 6.36
N SER A 106 8.54 -10.62 7.07
CA SER A 106 8.00 -10.45 8.41
C SER A 106 9.11 -10.11 9.42
N PRO A 107 8.78 -9.67 10.65
CA PRO A 107 9.76 -9.52 11.73
C PRO A 107 10.58 -10.78 12.00
N GLU A 108 9.99 -11.96 11.80
CA GLU A 108 10.62 -13.28 11.95
C GLU A 108 11.46 -13.67 10.72
N ARG A 109 11.59 -12.77 9.73
CA ARG A 109 12.36 -12.95 8.49
C ARG A 109 11.76 -13.97 7.51
N GLU A 110 10.48 -14.28 7.65
CA GLU A 110 9.73 -15.05 6.68
C GLU A 110 9.23 -14.16 5.53
N GLN A 111 9.25 -14.67 4.29
CA GLN A 111 8.68 -13.93 3.16
C GLN A 111 7.16 -14.15 3.12
N ILE A 112 6.42 -13.09 3.36
CA ILE A 112 4.96 -13.06 3.30
C ILE A 112 4.48 -12.24 2.10
N PHE A 113 3.23 -12.48 1.67
CA PHE A 113 2.54 -11.74 0.63
C PHE A 113 1.40 -10.95 1.24
N ASP A 114 1.44 -9.61 1.11
CA ASP A 114 0.43 -8.74 1.70
C ASP A 114 0.32 -7.40 0.93
N ILE A 115 -0.57 -6.51 1.40
CA ILE A 115 -0.72 -5.14 0.91
C ILE A 115 0.54 -4.33 1.29
N ASN A 116 1.02 -3.49 0.38
CA ASN A 116 2.29 -2.76 0.52
C ASN A 116 2.15 -1.23 0.61
N ASP A 117 0.98 -0.69 0.34
CA ASP A 117 0.75 0.76 0.33
C ASP A 117 -0.54 1.12 1.07
N PHE A 118 -0.43 2.04 2.02
CA PHE A 118 -1.47 2.47 2.93
C PHE A 118 -1.59 4.00 2.99
N ASP A 119 -1.05 4.72 2.00
CA ASP A 119 -1.06 6.18 1.98
C ASP A 119 -2.48 6.75 2.14
N GLU A 120 -3.48 6.05 1.61
CA GLU A 120 -4.89 6.46 1.62
C GLU A 120 -5.75 5.73 2.67
N THR A 121 -5.16 4.91 3.54
CA THR A 121 -5.94 4.07 4.47
C THR A 121 -6.88 4.88 5.37
N LEU A 122 -8.11 4.43 5.51
CA LEU A 122 -9.16 5.06 6.31
C LEU A 122 -10.24 4.02 6.65
N PRO A 123 -11.00 4.16 7.75
CA PRO A 123 -12.24 3.40 7.91
C PRO A 123 -13.26 3.77 6.82
N GLY A 124 -13.82 2.76 6.15
CA GLY A 124 -14.76 3.02 5.06
C GLY A 124 -15.47 1.76 4.55
N PRO A 125 -16.32 1.88 3.52
CA PRO A 125 -17.02 0.75 2.93
C PRO A 125 -16.02 -0.26 2.34
N TRP A 126 -16.04 -1.50 2.82
CA TRP A 126 -15.13 -2.56 2.36
C TRP A 126 -15.18 -2.79 0.84
N GLU A 127 -16.34 -2.56 0.23
CA GLU A 127 -16.54 -2.70 -1.21
C GLU A 127 -15.76 -1.71 -2.05
N TRP A 128 -15.31 -0.57 -1.51
CA TRP A 128 -14.51 0.40 -2.25
C TRP A 128 -13.16 -0.18 -2.68
N ASP A 129 -12.47 -0.83 -1.74
CA ASP A 129 -11.20 -1.51 -2.06
C ASP A 129 -11.40 -2.68 -3.03
N LEU A 130 -12.46 -3.48 -2.85
CA LEU A 130 -12.73 -4.60 -3.75
C LEU A 130 -13.06 -4.13 -5.17
N LYS A 131 -13.84 -3.04 -5.32
CA LYS A 131 -14.11 -2.41 -6.62
C LYS A 131 -12.83 -1.88 -7.25
N ARG A 132 -11.94 -1.26 -6.44
CA ARG A 132 -10.65 -0.76 -6.92
C ARG A 132 -9.74 -1.89 -7.39
N LEU A 133 -9.67 -2.98 -6.65
CA LEU A 133 -8.93 -4.17 -7.03
C LEU A 133 -9.47 -4.78 -8.35
N ALA A 134 -10.77 -5.02 -8.42
CA ALA A 134 -11.42 -5.61 -9.58
C ALA A 134 -11.20 -4.77 -10.85
N THR A 135 -11.42 -3.46 -10.77
CA THR A 135 -11.18 -2.53 -11.89
C THR A 135 -9.72 -2.54 -12.34
N SER A 136 -8.77 -2.63 -11.41
CA SER A 136 -7.35 -2.68 -11.75
C SER A 136 -6.97 -3.91 -12.59
N PHE A 137 -7.63 -5.05 -12.38
CA PHE A 137 -7.45 -6.25 -13.21
C PHE A 137 -8.02 -6.06 -14.61
N VAL A 138 -9.16 -5.40 -14.76
CA VAL A 138 -9.72 -5.07 -16.09
C VAL A 138 -8.74 -4.23 -16.89
N LEU A 139 -8.23 -3.15 -16.28
CA LEU A 139 -7.32 -2.22 -16.96
C LEU A 139 -5.98 -2.87 -17.30
N ALA A 140 -5.37 -3.59 -16.35
CA ALA A 140 -4.12 -4.30 -16.59
C ALA A 140 -4.28 -5.40 -17.66
N GLY A 141 -5.42 -6.07 -17.71
CA GLY A 141 -5.71 -7.04 -18.75
C GLY A 141 -5.79 -6.41 -20.14
N ARG A 142 -6.45 -5.26 -20.25
CA ARG A 142 -6.52 -4.50 -21.52
C ARG A 142 -5.14 -4.01 -21.96
N ASP A 143 -4.34 -3.45 -21.05
CA ASP A 143 -2.97 -3.00 -21.33
C ASP A 143 -2.06 -4.17 -21.78
N ASN A 144 -2.31 -5.38 -21.29
CA ASN A 144 -1.59 -6.59 -21.69
C ASN A 144 -2.18 -7.29 -22.92
N ASN A 145 -3.16 -6.71 -23.60
CA ASN A 145 -3.88 -7.30 -24.74
C ASN A 145 -4.47 -8.70 -24.44
N VAL A 146 -4.96 -8.90 -23.21
CA VAL A 146 -5.67 -10.12 -22.80
C VAL A 146 -7.09 -10.08 -23.39
N GLY A 147 -7.59 -11.23 -23.88
CA GLY A 147 -8.95 -11.33 -24.42
C GLY A 147 -10.04 -11.07 -23.36
N ASP A 148 -11.18 -10.55 -23.77
CA ASP A 148 -12.27 -10.12 -22.86
C ASP A 148 -12.78 -11.23 -21.94
N ASN A 149 -12.83 -12.46 -22.40
CA ASN A 149 -13.25 -13.61 -21.57
C ASN A 149 -12.26 -13.88 -20.42
N ASP A 150 -10.96 -13.85 -20.74
CA ASP A 150 -9.90 -14.01 -19.71
C ASP A 150 -9.90 -12.82 -18.75
N ILE A 151 -10.17 -11.58 -19.22
CA ILE A 151 -10.33 -10.39 -18.38
C ILE A 151 -11.48 -10.57 -17.39
N ARG A 152 -12.65 -11.03 -17.87
CA ARG A 152 -13.79 -11.32 -16.99
C ARG A 152 -13.45 -12.39 -15.95
N GLU A 153 -12.80 -13.47 -16.37
CA GLU A 153 -12.43 -14.56 -15.47
C GLU A 153 -11.40 -14.16 -14.41
N MET A 154 -10.36 -13.41 -14.77
CA MET A 154 -9.37 -12.97 -13.79
C MET A 154 -9.97 -11.92 -12.82
N THR A 155 -10.83 -11.02 -13.30
CA THR A 155 -11.53 -10.05 -12.46
C THR A 155 -12.47 -10.77 -11.49
N ALA A 156 -13.25 -11.73 -11.98
CA ALA A 156 -14.09 -12.59 -11.15
C ALA A 156 -13.28 -13.38 -10.12
N SER A 157 -12.05 -13.83 -10.47
CA SER A 157 -11.19 -14.56 -9.55
C SER A 157 -10.73 -13.72 -8.35
N ALA A 158 -10.56 -12.40 -8.51
CA ALA A 158 -10.28 -11.51 -7.39
C ALA A 158 -11.48 -11.45 -6.41
N VAL A 159 -12.69 -11.30 -6.96
CA VAL A 159 -13.92 -11.22 -6.15
C VAL A 159 -14.24 -12.57 -5.49
N VAL A 160 -14.10 -13.67 -6.21
CA VAL A 160 -14.31 -15.02 -5.67
C VAL A 160 -13.26 -15.36 -4.60
N GLY A 161 -11.98 -14.99 -4.84
CA GLY A 161 -10.93 -15.14 -3.84
C GLY A 161 -11.24 -14.39 -2.54
N TYR A 162 -11.73 -13.15 -2.66
CA TYR A 162 -12.18 -12.36 -1.53
C TYR A 162 -13.37 -13.02 -0.80
N GLN A 163 -14.42 -13.42 -1.54
CA GLN A 163 -15.62 -14.06 -0.98
C GLN A 163 -15.28 -15.37 -0.23
N GLN A 164 -14.49 -16.25 -0.86
CA GLN A 164 -14.08 -17.52 -0.26
C GLN A 164 -13.22 -17.33 1.00
N ALA A 165 -12.29 -16.38 0.96
CA ALA A 165 -11.48 -16.06 2.11
C ALA A 165 -12.31 -15.49 3.26
N MET A 166 -13.21 -14.55 2.97
CA MET A 166 -14.11 -13.98 3.99
C MET A 166 -14.98 -15.05 4.64
N ALA A 167 -15.57 -15.97 3.85
CA ALA A 167 -16.31 -17.12 4.36
C ALA A 167 -15.43 -18.03 5.23
N ARG A 168 -14.17 -18.29 4.84
CA ARG A 168 -13.22 -19.08 5.62
C ARG A 168 -12.92 -18.44 6.97
N PHE A 169 -12.72 -17.12 7.04
CA PHE A 169 -12.44 -16.43 8.30
C PHE A 169 -13.60 -16.53 9.29
N THR A 170 -14.85 -16.73 8.85
CA THR A 170 -15.98 -16.98 9.75
C THR A 170 -15.95 -18.37 10.40
N THR A 171 -15.14 -19.31 9.90
CA THR A 171 -14.99 -20.67 10.46
C THR A 171 -13.76 -20.82 11.35
N MET A 172 -12.94 -19.78 11.47
CA MET A 172 -11.73 -19.75 12.29
C MET A 172 -12.01 -19.12 13.65
N THR A 173 -11.17 -19.41 14.63
CA THR A 173 -11.17 -18.58 15.85
C THR A 173 -10.70 -17.16 15.52
N THR A 174 -11.09 -16.19 16.34
CA THR A 174 -10.68 -14.80 16.14
C THR A 174 -9.14 -14.68 16.10
N LEU A 175 -8.46 -15.43 16.95
CA LEU A 175 -7.00 -15.39 17.03
C LEU A 175 -6.34 -16.02 15.80
N ASP A 176 -6.86 -17.16 15.30
CA ASP A 176 -6.35 -17.79 14.09
C ASP A 176 -6.57 -16.91 12.85
N ALA A 177 -7.74 -16.26 12.75
CA ALA A 177 -8.04 -15.31 11.69
C ALA A 177 -7.09 -14.08 11.75
N TRP A 178 -6.78 -13.61 12.96
CA TRP A 178 -5.88 -12.46 13.16
C TRP A 178 -4.45 -12.73 12.70
N TYR A 179 -3.92 -13.94 12.95
CA TYR A 179 -2.57 -14.34 12.56
C TYR A 179 -2.48 -14.98 11.18
N ALA A 180 -3.61 -15.21 10.50
CA ALA A 180 -3.60 -15.79 9.16
C ALA A 180 -2.80 -14.90 8.21
N HIS A 181 -1.91 -15.48 7.42
CA HIS A 181 -1.15 -14.79 6.38
C HIS A 181 -0.75 -15.76 5.27
N LEU A 182 -0.29 -15.24 4.15
CA LEU A 182 0.19 -16.03 3.04
C LEU A 182 1.71 -15.96 2.97
N THR A 183 2.39 -17.07 3.23
CA THR A 183 3.82 -17.18 2.97
C THR A 183 4.09 -17.46 1.50
N LEU A 184 5.24 -17.04 0.98
CA LEU A 184 5.63 -17.39 -0.39
C LEU A 184 5.81 -18.91 -0.55
N GLN A 185 6.15 -19.64 0.53
CA GLN A 185 6.23 -21.08 0.51
C GLN A 185 4.85 -21.70 0.28
N GLN A 186 3.83 -21.30 1.07
CA GLN A 186 2.44 -21.76 0.88
C GLN A 186 1.92 -21.48 -0.52
N ILE A 187 2.20 -20.26 -1.05
CA ILE A 187 1.83 -19.89 -2.41
C ILE A 187 2.51 -20.81 -3.44
N THR A 188 3.80 -21.11 -3.25
CA THR A 188 4.56 -21.99 -4.14
C THR A 188 4.00 -23.41 -4.12
N ASP A 189 3.71 -23.95 -2.93
CA ASP A 189 3.20 -25.30 -2.76
C ASP A 189 1.81 -25.47 -3.36
N ALA A 190 0.98 -24.43 -3.30
CA ALA A 190 -0.35 -24.43 -3.91
C ALA A 190 -0.33 -24.32 -5.45
N MET A 191 0.82 -24.01 -6.08
CA MET A 191 0.91 -23.90 -7.54
C MET A 191 0.90 -25.30 -8.20
N PRO A 192 -0.08 -25.59 -9.10
CA PRO A 192 -0.22 -26.94 -9.66
C PRO A 192 0.90 -27.29 -10.65
N LYS A 193 1.47 -26.30 -11.36
CA LYS A 193 2.48 -26.55 -12.40
C LYS A 193 3.90 -26.26 -11.89
N LYS A 194 4.82 -27.21 -12.11
CA LYS A 194 6.25 -27.08 -11.76
C LYS A 194 6.89 -25.79 -12.29
N LYS A 195 6.54 -25.37 -13.53
CA LYS A 195 7.04 -24.13 -14.14
C LYS A 195 6.62 -22.87 -13.36
N ASP A 196 5.42 -22.87 -12.80
CA ASP A 196 4.93 -21.73 -12.04
C ASP A 196 5.55 -21.69 -10.64
N ARG A 197 5.71 -22.85 -9.98
CA ARG A 197 6.48 -22.99 -8.74
C ARG A 197 7.89 -22.43 -8.91
N ALA A 198 8.63 -22.89 -9.91
CA ALA A 198 9.97 -22.41 -10.20
C ALA A 198 10.02 -20.88 -10.46
N ALA A 199 8.98 -20.30 -11.07
CA ALA A 199 8.91 -18.85 -11.29
C ALA A 199 8.70 -18.07 -9.98
N VAL A 200 7.86 -18.57 -9.06
CA VAL A 200 7.65 -17.97 -7.72
C VAL A 200 8.94 -18.11 -6.90
N GLU A 201 9.56 -19.28 -6.85
CA GLU A 201 10.83 -19.51 -6.16
C GLU A 201 11.94 -18.59 -6.64
N LYS A 202 12.08 -18.42 -7.97
CA LYS A 202 13.06 -17.48 -8.56
C LYS A 202 12.77 -16.05 -8.15
N SER A 203 11.50 -15.64 -8.11
CA SER A 203 11.09 -14.31 -7.66
C SER A 203 11.37 -14.13 -6.17
N ALA A 204 11.07 -15.13 -5.34
CA ALA A 204 11.35 -15.15 -3.93
C ALA A 204 12.85 -15.06 -3.63
N ALA A 205 13.69 -15.84 -4.31
CA ALA A 205 15.14 -15.78 -4.18
C ALA A 205 15.69 -14.39 -4.55
N LYS A 206 15.19 -13.81 -5.66
CA LYS A 206 15.55 -12.44 -6.08
C LYS A 206 15.12 -11.40 -5.03
N SER A 207 13.99 -11.59 -4.38
CA SER A 207 13.51 -10.69 -3.33
C SER A 207 14.34 -10.83 -2.06
N ARG A 208 14.68 -12.04 -1.62
CA ARG A 208 15.59 -12.30 -0.48
C ARG A 208 16.94 -11.61 -0.63
N SER A 209 17.45 -11.52 -1.86
CA SER A 209 18.72 -10.81 -2.13
C SER A 209 18.61 -9.28 -2.07
N LYS A 210 17.39 -8.71 -1.88
CA LYS A 210 17.18 -7.26 -1.75
C LYS A 210 17.25 -6.86 -0.27
N GLY A 211 18.43 -6.93 0.31
CA GLY A 211 18.71 -6.42 1.66
C GLY A 211 19.42 -5.06 1.62
N SER A 212 19.74 -4.55 2.79
CA SER A 212 20.38 -3.23 2.98
C SER A 212 21.74 -3.12 2.30
N LEU A 213 22.58 -4.18 2.30
CA LEU A 213 23.88 -4.19 1.60
C LEU A 213 23.72 -4.04 0.08
N ARG A 214 22.71 -4.69 -0.51
CA ARG A 214 22.45 -4.51 -1.94
C ARG A 214 21.90 -3.11 -2.24
N ALA A 215 21.09 -2.56 -1.34
CA ALA A 215 20.64 -1.18 -1.43
C ALA A 215 21.83 -0.22 -1.40
N LEU A 216 22.78 -0.45 -0.50
CA LEU A 216 24.00 0.34 -0.39
C LEU A 216 24.76 0.37 -1.72
N GLY A 217 25.10 -0.78 -2.30
CA GLY A 217 25.82 -0.84 -3.58
C GLY A 217 25.08 -0.18 -4.75
N LYS A 218 23.73 -0.18 -4.72
CA LYS A 218 22.91 0.45 -5.76
C LYS A 218 22.75 1.96 -5.57
N LEU A 219 22.49 2.40 -4.35
CA LEU A 219 22.03 3.76 -4.03
C LEU A 219 23.11 4.66 -3.45
N ALA A 220 24.22 4.10 -2.98
CA ALA A 220 25.31 4.84 -2.35
C ALA A 220 26.65 4.54 -3.01
N GLU A 221 27.62 5.41 -2.74
CA GLU A 221 29.02 5.31 -3.12
C GLU A 221 29.88 5.81 -1.96
N LYS A 222 31.13 5.38 -1.90
CA LYS A 222 32.07 5.80 -0.86
C LYS A 222 32.86 7.02 -1.33
N VAL A 223 32.74 8.13 -0.61
CA VAL A 223 33.43 9.39 -0.87
C VAL A 223 34.20 9.76 0.39
N ASP A 224 35.52 9.94 0.29
CA ASP A 224 36.41 10.27 1.41
C ASP A 224 36.22 9.37 2.64
N GLY A 225 36.06 8.06 2.38
CA GLY A 225 35.89 7.06 3.44
C GLY A 225 34.47 6.92 4.01
N THR A 226 33.51 7.79 3.65
CA THR A 226 32.12 7.79 4.13
C THR A 226 31.16 7.45 3.00
N PHE A 227 30.11 6.67 3.28
CA PHE A 227 29.06 6.42 2.29
C PHE A 227 28.18 7.65 2.10
N ARG A 228 27.89 7.96 0.84
CA ARG A 228 26.95 9.01 0.42
C ARG A 228 25.96 8.46 -0.60
N ILE A 229 24.73 8.95 -0.58
CA ILE A 229 23.72 8.58 -1.57
C ILE A 229 24.13 9.20 -2.91
N LYS A 230 24.08 8.38 -3.99
CA LYS A 230 24.37 8.80 -5.36
C LYS A 230 23.38 9.86 -5.82
N SER A 231 23.87 10.83 -6.58
CA SER A 231 23.04 11.82 -7.27
C SER A 231 22.63 11.28 -8.65
N GLN A 232 21.34 11.14 -8.88
CA GLN A 232 20.73 10.67 -10.15
C GLN A 232 19.47 11.49 -10.47
N PRO A 233 19.61 12.80 -10.73
CA PRO A 233 18.45 13.66 -11.02
C PRO A 233 17.69 13.17 -12.25
N PRO A 234 16.38 13.34 -12.31
CA PRO A 234 15.51 13.88 -11.26
C PRO A 234 15.02 12.81 -10.25
N LEU A 235 15.46 11.56 -10.35
CA LEU A 235 14.84 10.41 -9.64
C LEU A 235 15.42 10.16 -8.24
N LEU A 236 16.65 10.58 -8.00
CA LEU A 236 17.34 10.46 -6.71
C LEU A 236 18.27 11.69 -6.56
N VAL A 237 17.90 12.59 -5.65
CA VAL A 237 18.60 13.86 -5.45
C VAL A 237 18.94 14.01 -3.97
N PRO A 238 20.23 13.87 -3.56
CA PRO A 238 20.68 14.13 -2.22
C PRO A 238 20.29 15.54 -1.75
N LEU A 239 20.03 15.73 -0.45
CA LEU A 239 19.65 17.05 0.08
C LEU A 239 20.71 18.11 -0.20
N ARG A 240 22.00 17.73 -0.23
CA ARG A 240 23.11 18.61 -0.56
C ARG A 240 23.11 19.13 -2.00
N ASP A 241 22.39 18.44 -2.92
CA ASP A 241 22.33 18.76 -4.36
C ASP A 241 20.97 19.41 -4.74
N LEU A 242 20.07 19.60 -3.79
CA LEU A 242 18.81 20.30 -4.07
C LEU A 242 19.08 21.77 -4.44
N PRO A 243 18.41 22.29 -5.49
CA PRO A 243 18.45 23.71 -5.76
C PRO A 243 17.98 24.46 -4.49
N SER A 244 18.78 25.45 -4.08
CA SER A 244 18.64 26.12 -2.79
C SER A 244 17.35 26.92 -2.66
N GLU A 245 16.26 26.29 -2.18
CA GLU A 245 15.17 26.95 -1.47
C GLU A 245 15.36 26.87 0.06
N GLY A 246 16.51 26.37 0.55
CA GLY A 246 16.84 26.26 1.97
C GLY A 246 18.34 26.10 2.21
N ASN A 247 18.81 26.62 3.34
CA ASN A 247 20.17 26.38 3.81
C ASN A 247 20.35 24.85 4.06
N PRO A 248 21.33 24.15 3.45
CA PRO A 248 21.58 22.71 3.68
C PRO A 248 21.69 22.35 5.16
N ASP A 249 22.25 23.21 5.99
CA ASP A 249 22.36 23.02 7.45
C ASP A 249 20.98 23.07 8.14
N GLU A 250 20.04 23.84 7.60
CA GLU A 250 18.67 23.89 8.12
C GLU A 250 17.91 22.63 7.76
N LEU A 251 18.03 22.13 6.52
CA LEU A 251 17.45 20.86 6.10
C LEU A 251 18.01 19.68 6.93
N GLY A 252 19.30 19.68 7.22
CA GLY A 252 19.94 18.70 8.11
C GLY A 252 19.32 18.72 9.51
N ARG A 253 19.17 19.91 10.11
CA ARG A 253 18.54 20.09 11.44
C ARG A 253 17.06 19.67 11.45
N VAL A 254 16.32 19.92 10.38
CA VAL A 254 14.94 19.44 10.22
C VAL A 254 14.90 17.91 10.21
N ALA A 255 15.78 17.31 9.45
CA ALA A 255 15.87 15.85 9.35
C ALA A 255 16.22 15.19 10.70
N GLU A 256 17.17 15.77 11.44
CA GLU A 256 17.54 15.30 12.79
C GLU A 256 16.38 15.41 13.78
N ARG A 257 15.68 16.57 13.80
CA ARG A 257 14.47 16.74 14.65
C ARG A 257 13.37 15.74 14.27
N SER A 258 13.12 15.56 12.97
CA SER A 258 12.14 14.61 12.47
C SER A 258 12.50 13.16 12.86
N PHE A 259 13.78 12.79 12.78
CA PHE A 259 14.26 11.47 13.19
C PHE A 259 14.14 11.26 14.71
N ALA A 260 14.45 12.27 15.52
CA ALA A 260 14.27 12.20 16.97
C ALA A 260 12.79 12.00 17.35
N GLN A 261 11.88 12.72 16.72
CA GLN A 261 10.43 12.54 16.91
C GLN A 261 9.97 11.14 16.48
N TYR A 262 10.40 10.68 15.29
CA TYR A 262 10.10 9.35 14.78
C TYR A 262 10.50 8.25 15.79
N LYS A 263 11.72 8.31 16.35
CA LYS A 263 12.17 7.36 17.37
C LYS A 263 11.23 7.31 18.58
N GLY A 264 10.66 8.45 18.97
CA GLY A 264 9.68 8.53 20.06
C GLY A 264 8.35 7.84 19.76
N THR A 265 8.04 7.51 18.49
CA THR A 265 6.82 6.80 18.09
C THR A 265 6.98 5.29 17.96
N LEU A 266 8.21 4.80 18.13
CA LEU A 266 8.51 3.36 18.11
C LEU A 266 8.31 2.75 19.51
N ASP A 267 7.95 1.46 19.52
CA ASP A 267 7.99 0.66 20.74
C ASP A 267 9.39 0.69 21.37
N ASP A 268 9.49 0.58 22.69
CA ASP A 268 10.76 0.70 23.42
C ASP A 268 11.85 -0.24 22.91
N ASN A 269 11.51 -1.50 22.61
CA ASN A 269 12.47 -2.47 22.07
C ASN A 269 12.97 -2.09 20.67
N ARG A 270 12.13 -1.43 19.87
CA ARG A 270 12.49 -0.95 18.52
C ARG A 270 13.32 0.34 18.61
N ARG A 271 13.03 1.18 19.59
CA ARG A 271 13.81 2.39 19.87
C ARG A 271 15.23 2.02 20.28
N VAL A 272 15.43 1.03 21.16
CA VAL A 272 16.77 0.52 21.51
C VAL A 272 17.54 0.01 20.29
N LEU A 273 16.85 -0.59 19.31
CA LEU A 273 17.48 -1.03 18.07
C LEU A 273 17.89 0.14 17.17
N ILE A 274 16.97 1.09 16.91
CA ILE A 274 17.25 2.21 16.01
C ILE A 274 18.26 3.20 16.60
N ASP A 275 18.40 3.28 17.92
CA ASP A 275 19.40 4.11 18.59
C ASP A 275 20.84 3.63 18.36
N LYS A 276 21.03 2.43 17.85
CA LYS A 276 22.34 1.92 17.40
C LYS A 276 22.77 2.45 16.04
N TYR A 277 21.87 3.16 15.34
CA TYR A 277 22.09 3.68 14.00
C TYR A 277 22.19 5.20 14.03
N ARG A 278 23.07 5.75 13.19
CA ARG A 278 23.18 7.19 12.93
C ARG A 278 22.84 7.50 11.48
N ILE A 279 22.19 8.62 11.23
CA ILE A 279 21.95 9.09 9.86
C ILE A 279 23.30 9.50 9.24
N VAL A 280 23.56 9.02 8.03
CA VAL A 280 24.77 9.35 7.25
C VAL A 280 24.43 10.30 6.12
N ASP A 281 23.33 10.05 5.41
CA ASP A 281 22.91 10.88 4.27
C ASP A 281 21.41 10.76 4.01
N ILE A 282 20.81 11.77 3.38
CA ILE A 282 19.40 11.81 3.01
C ILE A 282 19.24 12.29 1.58
N ALA A 283 18.29 11.73 0.85
CA ALA A 283 17.98 12.13 -0.53
C ALA A 283 16.47 12.11 -0.79
N VAL A 284 16.01 13.01 -1.65
CA VAL A 284 14.70 12.92 -2.29
C VAL A 284 14.72 11.71 -3.23
N LYS A 285 13.69 10.88 -3.18
CA LYS A 285 13.55 9.72 -4.06
C LYS A 285 12.18 9.66 -4.71
N VAL A 286 12.15 9.74 -6.04
CA VAL A 286 10.91 9.61 -6.81
C VAL A 286 10.49 8.15 -6.89
N VAL A 287 9.31 7.83 -6.36
CA VAL A 287 8.77 6.47 -6.29
C VAL A 287 7.36 6.39 -6.88
N GLY A 288 7.02 5.22 -7.44
CA GLY A 288 5.66 4.92 -7.88
C GLY A 288 5.16 5.75 -9.07
N VAL A 289 3.84 5.94 -9.12
CA VAL A 289 3.10 6.79 -10.06
C VAL A 289 2.28 7.82 -9.27
N GLY A 290 1.36 7.38 -8.44
CA GLY A 290 0.50 8.24 -7.61
C GLY A 290 1.29 9.14 -6.65
N SER A 291 2.36 8.60 -6.03
CA SER A 291 3.22 9.31 -5.08
C SER A 291 4.27 10.23 -5.73
N VAL A 292 4.36 10.32 -7.07
CA VAL A 292 5.32 11.23 -7.71
C VAL A 292 4.97 12.68 -7.38
N GLY A 293 5.95 13.42 -6.89
CA GLY A 293 5.79 14.81 -6.49
C GLY A 293 5.43 15.02 -5.02
N THR A 294 4.98 14.01 -4.27
CA THR A 294 4.98 14.08 -2.80
C THR A 294 6.41 14.06 -2.28
N ARG A 295 6.65 14.60 -1.10
CA ARG A 295 7.96 14.60 -0.47
C ARG A 295 8.28 13.20 0.04
N CYS A 296 9.03 12.45 -0.77
CA CYS A 296 9.50 11.12 -0.44
C CYS A 296 11.02 11.14 -0.35
N PHE A 297 11.54 10.77 0.81
CA PHE A 297 12.97 10.73 1.06
C PHE A 297 13.43 9.29 1.34
N ILE A 298 14.71 9.06 1.17
CA ILE A 298 15.42 7.94 1.75
C ILE A 298 16.50 8.46 2.68
N ALA A 299 16.59 7.85 3.84
CA ALA A 299 17.67 8.09 4.80
C ALA A 299 18.59 6.86 4.79
N LEU A 300 19.88 7.09 4.58
CA LEU A 300 20.94 6.11 4.81
C LEU A 300 21.42 6.24 6.23
N LEU A 301 21.33 5.15 6.98
CA LEU A 301 21.83 5.03 8.33
C LEU A 301 22.97 4.00 8.37
N GLU A 302 23.89 4.18 9.27
CA GLU A 302 24.99 3.29 9.56
C GLU A 302 24.94 2.84 11.01
N GLY A 303 25.10 1.53 11.24
CA GLY A 303 25.14 0.91 12.56
C GLY A 303 26.55 0.85 13.12
N ASN A 304 27.08 -0.38 13.32
CA ASN A 304 28.39 -0.58 13.93
C ASN A 304 29.55 -0.06 13.06
N ASP A 305 29.41 -0.24 11.75
CA ASP A 305 30.41 0.17 10.75
C ASP A 305 29.79 0.27 9.34
N ASP A 306 30.63 0.45 8.34
CA ASP A 306 30.23 0.61 6.93
C ASP A 306 29.67 -0.68 6.28
N THR A 307 29.68 -1.81 6.97
CA THR A 307 29.06 -3.07 6.55
C THR A 307 27.67 -3.29 7.16
N ASP A 308 27.22 -2.38 8.03
CA ASP A 308 25.93 -2.42 8.71
C ASP A 308 25.00 -1.24 8.31
N PRO A 309 24.62 -1.15 7.02
CA PRO A 309 23.73 -0.09 6.55
C PRO A 309 22.26 -0.42 6.82
N LEU A 310 21.48 0.62 7.12
CA LEU A 310 20.03 0.59 7.13
C LEU A 310 19.50 1.72 6.23
N PHE A 311 18.53 1.41 5.36
CA PHE A 311 17.81 2.41 4.60
C PHE A 311 16.37 2.54 5.09
N LEU A 312 15.99 3.74 5.49
CA LEU A 312 14.60 4.07 5.78
C LEU A 312 14.02 4.92 4.64
N GLN A 313 12.77 4.66 4.31
CA GLN A 313 11.96 5.51 3.46
C GLN A 313 11.11 6.41 4.36
N VAL A 314 11.11 7.70 4.04
CA VAL A 314 10.29 8.72 4.72
C VAL A 314 9.34 9.28 3.68
N LYS A 315 8.03 9.10 3.89
CA LYS A 315 7.01 9.60 2.96
C LYS A 315 6.13 10.63 3.64
N GLU A 316 5.89 11.72 2.94
CA GLU A 316 4.86 12.68 3.33
C GLU A 316 3.50 11.98 3.36
N ALA A 317 2.75 12.22 4.41
CA ALA A 317 1.38 11.77 4.57
C ALA A 317 0.46 13.00 4.68
N THR A 318 -0.52 13.06 3.81
CA THR A 318 -1.56 14.10 3.78
C THR A 318 -2.90 13.51 4.20
N ALA A 319 -3.95 14.31 4.26
CA ALA A 319 -5.31 13.80 4.39
C ALA A 319 -5.59 12.75 3.31
N SER A 320 -6.31 11.68 3.66
CA SER A 320 -6.68 10.66 2.68
C SER A 320 -7.58 11.24 1.60
N VAL A 321 -7.37 10.87 0.35
CA VAL A 321 -8.29 11.21 -0.74
C VAL A 321 -9.70 10.66 -0.51
N LEU A 322 -9.86 9.66 0.34
CA LEU A 322 -11.15 9.10 0.70
C LEU A 322 -12.01 10.06 1.53
N GLU A 323 -11.39 11.03 2.20
CA GLU A 323 -12.10 12.05 2.99
C GLU A 323 -12.95 12.99 2.12
N THR A 324 -12.83 12.93 0.80
CA THR A 324 -13.77 13.61 -0.13
C THR A 324 -15.19 13.03 -0.08
N GLY A 325 -15.33 11.76 0.27
CA GLY A 325 -16.63 11.06 0.34
C GLY A 325 -16.88 10.33 1.67
N LEU A 326 -15.92 10.31 2.59
CA LEU A 326 -15.99 9.64 3.88
C LEU A 326 -15.69 10.64 5.03
N PRO A 327 -16.05 10.30 6.26
CA PRO A 327 -15.66 11.09 7.44
C PRO A 327 -14.14 11.26 7.52
N ARG A 328 -13.69 12.38 8.06
CA ARG A 328 -12.29 12.65 8.32
C ARG A 328 -11.69 11.61 9.28
N SER A 329 -10.39 11.38 9.13
CA SER A 329 -9.63 10.54 10.04
C SER A 329 -9.77 11.00 11.49
N ALA A 330 -9.86 10.03 12.42
CA ALA A 330 -9.78 10.30 13.86
C ALA A 330 -8.36 10.75 14.30
N TYR A 331 -7.33 10.46 13.50
CA TYR A 331 -5.97 10.89 13.77
C TYR A 331 -5.73 12.28 13.18
N SER A 332 -5.30 13.22 13.99
CA SER A 332 -4.88 14.57 13.56
C SER A 332 -3.53 14.55 12.82
N HIS A 333 -2.72 13.52 13.04
CA HIS A 333 -1.42 13.33 12.41
C HIS A 333 -1.53 12.26 11.29
N HIS A 334 -1.46 12.69 10.02
CA HIS A 334 -1.69 11.79 8.89
C HIS A 334 -0.64 10.65 8.79
N GLY A 335 0.61 10.88 9.20
CA GLY A 335 1.61 9.81 9.30
C GLY A 335 1.20 8.73 10.30
N GLN A 336 0.59 9.12 11.44
CA GLN A 336 0.02 8.17 12.39
C GLN A 336 -1.15 7.39 11.77
N ARG A 337 -2.05 8.05 11.04
CA ARG A 337 -3.15 7.39 10.30
C ARG A 337 -2.62 6.27 9.41
N VAL A 338 -1.57 6.54 8.63
CA VAL A 338 -0.96 5.54 7.73
C VAL A 338 -0.38 4.38 8.52
N VAL A 339 0.40 4.66 9.57
CA VAL A 339 1.07 3.65 10.41
C VAL A 339 0.06 2.74 11.11
N GLU A 340 -0.95 3.33 11.76
CA GLU A 340 -1.94 2.55 12.50
C GLU A 340 -2.86 1.76 11.57
N GLY A 341 -3.23 2.32 10.41
CA GLY A 341 -3.96 1.58 9.39
C GLY A 341 -3.16 0.40 8.83
N GLN A 342 -1.88 0.60 8.55
CA GLN A 342 -0.99 -0.48 8.10
C GLN A 342 -0.86 -1.58 9.16
N ARG A 343 -0.61 -1.22 10.43
CA ARG A 343 -0.52 -2.18 11.54
C ARG A 343 -1.82 -2.98 11.74
N LEU A 344 -2.95 -2.31 11.56
CA LEU A 344 -4.25 -2.96 11.70
C LEU A 344 -4.52 -3.94 10.56
N MET A 345 -4.20 -3.58 9.32
CA MET A 345 -4.56 -4.38 8.13
C MET A 345 -3.56 -5.49 7.81
N GLN A 346 -2.26 -5.30 8.06
CA GLN A 346 -1.24 -6.32 7.79
C GLN A 346 -1.13 -7.34 8.91
N ALA A 347 -0.94 -8.61 8.57
CA ALA A 347 -0.65 -9.67 9.54
C ALA A 347 0.68 -9.45 10.27
N ALA A 348 1.69 -8.95 9.56
CA ALA A 348 2.99 -8.60 10.10
C ALA A 348 3.45 -7.28 9.48
N SER A 349 3.81 -6.32 10.32
CA SER A 349 4.24 -4.99 9.89
C SER A 349 5.75 -4.81 10.08
N ASP A 350 6.31 -3.89 9.31
CA ASP A 350 7.69 -3.44 9.44
C ASP A 350 7.98 -2.96 10.88
N ILE A 351 9.09 -3.45 11.46
CA ILE A 351 9.50 -3.13 12.82
C ILE A 351 9.93 -1.67 12.99
N PHE A 352 10.29 -0.99 11.90
CA PHE A 352 10.68 0.42 11.88
C PHE A 352 9.54 1.36 11.45
N LEU A 353 8.30 0.85 11.44
CA LEU A 353 7.14 1.65 11.08
C LEU A 353 6.81 2.66 12.20
N GLY A 354 6.88 3.96 11.88
CA GLY A 354 6.60 5.05 12.81
C GLY A 354 6.34 6.36 12.06
N TRP A 355 6.17 7.47 12.76
CA TRP A 355 5.83 8.76 12.16
C TRP A 355 6.57 9.92 12.79
N SER A 356 6.57 11.07 12.12
CA SER A 356 7.12 12.32 12.62
C SER A 356 6.42 13.53 12.00
N ALA A 357 6.48 14.67 12.67
CA ALA A 357 6.21 15.94 12.07
C ALA A 357 7.41 16.44 11.26
N GLY A 358 7.14 17.25 10.26
CA GLY A 358 8.11 18.03 9.51
C GLY A 358 7.86 19.52 9.69
N ASP A 359 8.49 20.34 8.86
CA ASP A 359 8.25 21.76 8.84
C ASP A 359 6.89 22.12 8.22
N GLN A 360 6.40 23.31 8.51
CA GLN A 360 5.18 23.88 7.93
C GLN A 360 3.93 23.01 8.15
N GLY A 361 3.86 22.30 9.30
CA GLY A 361 2.73 21.43 9.63
C GLY A 361 2.64 20.14 8.82
N ARG A 362 3.66 19.82 8.04
CA ARG A 362 3.71 18.56 7.28
C ARG A 362 3.87 17.37 8.21
N THR A 363 3.34 16.24 7.80
CA THR A 363 3.46 14.97 8.53
C THR A 363 4.07 13.90 7.65
N PHE A 364 4.85 13.03 8.27
CA PHE A 364 5.59 11.97 7.59
C PHE A 364 5.40 10.64 8.30
N TYR A 365 5.56 9.54 7.55
CA TYR A 365 5.75 8.22 8.12
C TYR A 365 7.04 7.61 7.61
N TRP A 366 7.62 6.73 8.44
CA TRP A 366 8.91 6.08 8.26
C TRP A 366 8.73 4.59 8.16
N ARG A 367 9.46 3.94 7.25
CA ARG A 367 9.49 2.48 7.11
C ARG A 367 10.82 2.03 6.51
N GLN A 368 11.15 0.74 6.62
CA GLN A 368 12.33 0.19 5.96
C GLN A 368 12.15 0.20 4.43
N LEU A 369 13.18 0.70 3.70
CA LEU A 369 13.10 0.82 2.25
C LEU A 369 13.19 -0.53 1.53
N TYR A 370 14.14 -1.38 1.96
CA TYR A 370 14.40 -2.68 1.38
C TYR A 370 14.41 -3.75 2.47
N ASP A 371 13.42 -4.62 2.47
CA ASP A 371 13.33 -5.76 3.36
C ASP A 371 12.74 -6.95 2.62
N MET A 372 13.56 -7.59 1.78
CA MET A 372 13.17 -8.69 0.89
C MET A 372 11.96 -8.34 0.00
N LYS A 373 11.78 -7.05 -0.31
CA LYS A 373 10.59 -6.56 -1.03
C LYS A 373 10.54 -7.10 -2.46
N GLY A 374 9.45 -7.82 -2.75
CA GLY A 374 9.09 -8.33 -4.08
C GLY A 374 7.86 -7.63 -4.63
N SER A 375 7.97 -7.13 -5.85
CA SER A 375 6.82 -6.66 -6.64
C SER A 375 6.63 -7.55 -7.85
N VAL A 376 5.39 -7.76 -8.23
CA VAL A 376 5.03 -8.52 -9.42
C VAL A 376 5.07 -7.59 -10.63
N ASP A 377 5.79 -7.97 -11.67
CA ASP A 377 5.75 -7.26 -12.96
C ASP A 377 4.54 -7.76 -13.75
N VAL A 378 3.44 -7.04 -13.57
CA VAL A 378 2.13 -7.40 -14.13
C VAL A 378 2.15 -7.39 -15.66
N SER A 379 2.94 -6.49 -16.28
CA SER A 379 3.02 -6.35 -17.74
C SER A 379 3.56 -7.62 -18.45
N LYS A 380 4.23 -8.49 -17.70
CA LYS A 380 4.81 -9.75 -18.22
C LYS A 380 4.02 -11.00 -17.84
N MET A 381 2.83 -10.83 -17.24
CA MET A 381 2.02 -11.96 -16.81
C MET A 381 1.07 -12.42 -17.90
N SER A 382 1.01 -13.74 -18.11
CA SER A 382 -0.06 -14.35 -18.92
C SER A 382 -1.41 -14.26 -18.18
N ALA A 383 -2.52 -14.32 -18.92
CA ALA A 383 -3.88 -14.33 -18.38
C ALA A 383 -4.05 -15.34 -17.23
N ARG A 384 -3.52 -16.57 -17.41
CA ARG A 384 -3.56 -17.62 -16.37
C ARG A 384 -2.84 -17.21 -15.08
N ARG A 385 -1.69 -16.55 -15.16
CA ARG A 385 -0.95 -16.07 -13.99
C ARG A 385 -1.64 -14.90 -13.34
N LEU A 386 -2.22 -13.98 -14.13
CA LEU A 386 -3.03 -12.89 -13.63
C LEU A 386 -4.25 -13.39 -12.86
N LYS A 387 -4.89 -14.47 -13.32
CA LYS A 387 -6.01 -15.12 -12.63
C LYS A 387 -5.62 -15.66 -11.26
N VAL A 388 -4.49 -16.36 -11.14
CA VAL A 388 -3.96 -16.84 -9.85
C VAL A 388 -3.61 -15.65 -8.95
N TYR A 389 -2.95 -14.65 -9.50
CA TYR A 389 -2.58 -13.45 -8.77
C TYR A 389 -3.81 -12.69 -8.25
N ALA A 390 -4.88 -12.63 -9.05
CA ALA A 390 -6.15 -12.03 -8.66
C ALA A 390 -6.77 -12.74 -7.44
N THR A 391 -6.76 -14.07 -7.43
CA THR A 391 -7.23 -14.86 -6.28
C THR A 391 -6.41 -14.55 -5.01
N LEU A 392 -5.08 -14.45 -5.12
CA LEU A 392 -4.21 -14.12 -3.99
C LEU A 392 -4.48 -12.70 -3.48
N CYS A 393 -4.61 -11.71 -4.38
CA CYS A 393 -4.95 -10.33 -3.98
C CYS A 393 -6.33 -10.26 -3.29
N GLY A 394 -7.32 -11.00 -3.82
CA GLY A 394 -8.65 -11.09 -3.21
C GLY A 394 -8.60 -11.69 -1.80
N TRP A 395 -7.87 -12.77 -1.61
CA TRP A 395 -7.66 -13.40 -0.30
C TRP A 395 -6.99 -12.43 0.69
N THR A 396 -5.92 -11.79 0.27
CA THR A 396 -5.15 -10.84 1.10
C THR A 396 -6.01 -9.65 1.51
N LEU A 397 -6.80 -9.10 0.59
CA LEU A 397 -7.71 -8.00 0.89
C LEU A 397 -8.81 -8.42 1.88
N ALA A 398 -9.37 -9.62 1.71
CA ALA A 398 -10.35 -10.16 2.65
C ALA A 398 -9.76 -10.32 4.06
N HIS A 399 -8.51 -10.80 4.17
CA HIS A 399 -7.80 -10.89 5.44
C HIS A 399 -7.66 -9.52 6.11
N ALA A 400 -7.17 -8.51 5.36
CA ALA A 400 -7.01 -7.15 5.87
C ALA A 400 -8.34 -6.56 6.39
N HIS A 401 -9.45 -6.80 5.67
CA HIS A 401 -10.77 -6.35 6.08
C HIS A 401 -11.35 -7.17 7.26
N ALA A 402 -11.07 -8.47 7.34
CA ALA A 402 -11.52 -9.31 8.46
C ALA A 402 -10.88 -8.93 9.79
N ARG A 403 -9.69 -8.30 9.78
CA ARG A 403 -9.01 -7.82 11.00
C ARG A 403 -9.67 -6.61 11.64
N SER A 404 -10.43 -5.82 10.89
CA SER A 404 -11.01 -4.55 11.36
C SER A 404 -12.52 -4.43 11.17
N GLY A 405 -13.08 -5.19 10.24
CA GLY A 405 -14.52 -5.24 9.94
C GLY A 405 -15.20 -6.45 10.56
N ASP A 406 -16.43 -6.69 10.15
CA ASP A 406 -17.20 -7.85 10.56
C ASP A 406 -17.23 -8.94 9.48
N PRO A 407 -16.40 -10.00 9.57
CA PRO A 407 -16.34 -11.04 8.56
C PRO A 407 -17.65 -11.83 8.43
N PHE A 408 -18.48 -11.94 9.49
CA PHE A 408 -19.77 -12.63 9.45
C PHE A 408 -20.79 -11.83 8.65
N ALA A 409 -20.88 -10.52 8.90
CA ALA A 409 -21.80 -9.65 8.17
C ALA A 409 -21.38 -9.51 6.70
N ILE A 410 -20.09 -9.30 6.42
CA ILE A 410 -19.58 -9.22 5.04
C ILE A 410 -19.78 -10.55 4.31
N SER A 411 -19.48 -11.70 4.93
CA SER A 411 -19.73 -13.02 4.36
C SER A 411 -21.21 -13.26 4.12
N GLY A 412 -22.09 -12.89 5.07
CA GLY A 412 -23.53 -12.97 4.92
C GLY A 412 -24.05 -12.15 3.73
N TYR A 413 -23.49 -10.96 3.51
CA TYR A 413 -23.80 -10.14 2.34
C TYR A 413 -23.34 -10.78 1.03
N LEU A 414 -22.14 -11.33 1.01
CA LEU A 414 -21.56 -11.96 -0.19
C LEU A 414 -22.24 -13.28 -0.57
N GLY A 415 -22.74 -14.06 0.36
CA GLY A 415 -23.49 -15.31 0.16
C GLY A 415 -22.65 -16.53 0.10
#